data_574cab5729f03c0bbc81e74e7216c00c
#
_entry.id   574cab5729f03c0bbc81e74e7216c00c
#
_cell.length_a   1.000
_cell.length_b   1.000
_cell.length_c   1.000
_cell.angle_alpha   90.00
_cell.angle_beta   90.00
_cell.angle_gamma   90.00
#
_symmetry.space_group_name_H-M   'P 1'
#
loop_
_entity.id
_entity.type
_entity.pdbx_description
1 polymer ?
#
loop_
_entity_poly.entity_id
_entity_poly.type
_entity_poly.pdbx_seq_one_letter_code
_entity_poly.pdbx_strand_id
1 'polypeptide(L)'
;MQSFNIQDCILYEDKDILVCHKPAGVAVQSARFGMADMESSLKNHLALKTPGKMPYLGIIHRLDQPVEGVLVFAKTPKAAAELNRQITSKTVTKEYLAVTAQLPEEKQGHLEDYLKKDNRTNSSSVVTPKTPGAKKASLDYSIQEEIKDERTATGKRILVKIILDTGRHHQIRVQMAHKGMPLLGDRKYNATDKSDLPLGLCSCHLAFHHPANGKKMEFKVTPKGETFKGFLTL
;
A
#
# COMPACT_ATOMS: atom_id res chain seq x y z
N MET A 1 6.21 20.31 7.38
CA MET A 1 5.64 19.35 6.39
C MET A 1 6.66 19.20 5.28
N GLN A 2 7.12 17.99 4.97
CA GLN A 2 7.92 17.80 3.76
C GLN A 2 6.99 18.05 2.56
N SER A 3 7.29 19.10 1.81
CA SER A 3 6.67 19.32 0.50
C SER A 3 7.20 18.24 -0.44
N PHE A 4 6.31 17.42 -1.03
CA PHE A 4 6.69 16.50 -2.10
C PHE A 4 6.35 17.13 -3.45
N ASN A 5 7.22 16.92 -4.45
CA ASN A 5 6.92 17.33 -5.81
C ASN A 5 6.17 16.19 -6.51
N ILE A 6 4.95 16.45 -6.99
CA ILE A 6 4.12 15.44 -7.63
C ILE A 6 4.75 14.90 -8.92
N GLN A 7 5.53 15.71 -9.65
CA GLN A 7 6.21 15.27 -10.88
C GLN A 7 7.22 14.15 -10.62
N ASP A 8 7.92 14.18 -9.47
CA ASP A 8 8.88 13.16 -9.08
C ASP A 8 8.20 11.84 -8.66
N CYS A 9 6.88 11.88 -8.43
CA CYS A 9 6.09 10.72 -8.08
C CYS A 9 5.51 10.00 -9.32
N ILE A 10 5.39 10.65 -10.49
CA ILE A 10 4.75 10.08 -11.67
C ILE A 10 5.69 9.09 -12.35
N LEU A 11 5.25 7.82 -12.44
CA LEU A 11 5.96 6.74 -13.12
C LEU A 11 5.51 6.59 -14.57
N TYR A 12 4.23 6.85 -14.83
CA TYR A 12 3.63 6.74 -16.16
C TYR A 12 2.38 7.62 -16.24
N GLU A 13 2.17 8.22 -17.40
CA GLU A 13 0.95 8.97 -17.69
C GLU A 13 0.62 8.88 -19.18
N ASP A 14 -0.64 8.57 -19.50
CA ASP A 14 -1.19 8.69 -20.82
C ASP A 14 -2.58 9.39 -20.79
N LYS A 15 -3.39 9.19 -21.83
CA LYS A 15 -4.76 9.78 -21.90
C LYS A 15 -5.75 9.13 -20.94
N ASP A 16 -5.55 7.86 -20.55
CA ASP A 16 -6.51 7.03 -19.82
C ASP A 16 -6.12 6.82 -18.35
N ILE A 17 -4.82 6.72 -18.04
CA ILE A 17 -4.31 6.39 -16.72
C ILE A 17 -3.13 7.26 -16.30
N LEU A 18 -2.91 7.29 -14.98
CA LEU A 18 -1.72 7.84 -14.36
C LEU A 18 -1.25 6.88 -13.27
N VAL A 19 0.04 6.52 -13.29
CA VAL A 19 0.66 5.64 -12.28
C VAL A 19 1.71 6.43 -11.52
N CYS A 20 1.69 6.35 -10.19
CA CYS A 20 2.64 7.06 -9.34
C CYS A 20 3.25 6.17 -8.27
N HIS A 21 4.44 6.57 -7.81
CA HIS A 21 5.02 6.16 -6.55
C HIS A 21 4.58 7.14 -5.45
N LYS A 22 3.62 6.76 -4.62
CA LYS A 22 3.18 7.56 -3.48
C LYS A 22 4.26 7.57 -2.40
N PRO A 23 4.74 8.72 -1.93
CA PRO A 23 5.66 8.76 -0.80
C PRO A 23 4.97 8.38 0.51
N ALA A 24 5.76 7.85 1.46
CA ALA A 24 5.30 7.64 2.84
C ALA A 24 4.87 8.98 3.48
N GLY A 25 3.86 8.94 4.34
CA GLY A 25 3.35 10.12 5.03
C GLY A 25 2.33 10.96 4.26
N VAL A 26 2.21 10.78 2.93
CA VAL A 26 1.23 11.47 2.09
C VAL A 26 -0.04 10.63 1.97
N ALA A 27 -1.21 11.24 2.23
CA ALA A 27 -2.50 10.57 2.04
C ALA A 27 -2.81 10.43 0.54
N VAL A 28 -3.55 9.39 0.15
CA VAL A 28 -4.11 9.31 -1.21
C VAL A 28 -5.18 10.38 -1.41
N GLN A 29 -6.04 10.54 -0.41
CA GLN A 29 -7.12 11.52 -0.33
C GLN A 29 -7.24 12.00 1.11
N SER A 30 -7.29 13.30 1.34
CA SER A 30 -7.42 13.89 2.66
C SER A 30 -8.78 14.59 2.80
N ALA A 31 -9.43 14.38 3.95
CA ALA A 31 -10.57 15.18 4.35
C ALA A 31 -10.18 16.48 5.07
N ARG A 32 -8.88 16.68 5.37
CA ARG A 32 -8.38 17.85 6.10
C ARG A 32 -8.07 18.97 5.12
N PHE A 33 -8.73 20.09 5.30
CA PHE A 33 -8.48 21.31 4.52
C PHE A 33 -7.02 21.76 4.64
N GLY A 34 -6.39 22.15 3.52
CA GLY A 34 -5.02 22.67 3.48
C GLY A 34 -3.91 21.62 3.56
N MET A 35 -4.24 20.34 3.65
CA MET A 35 -3.23 19.26 3.54
C MET A 35 -3.12 18.76 2.12
N ALA A 36 -1.91 18.84 1.56
CA ALA A 36 -1.62 18.24 0.27
C ALA A 36 -1.78 16.71 0.34
N ASP A 37 -2.49 16.15 -0.64
CA ASP A 37 -2.64 14.72 -0.84
C ASP A 37 -2.38 14.36 -2.32
N MET A 38 -2.34 13.06 -2.63
CA MET A 38 -2.08 12.61 -4.01
C MET A 38 -3.17 13.06 -4.97
N GLU A 39 -4.45 12.97 -4.58
CA GLU A 39 -5.58 13.33 -5.44
C GLU A 39 -5.54 14.80 -5.84
N SER A 40 -5.45 15.72 -4.87
CA SER A 40 -5.43 17.16 -5.13
C SER A 40 -4.18 17.57 -5.91
N SER A 41 -3.02 17.01 -5.57
CA SER A 41 -1.77 17.31 -6.27
C SER A 41 -1.78 16.83 -7.72
N LEU A 42 -2.32 15.64 -7.99
CA LEU A 42 -2.48 15.10 -9.35
C LEU A 42 -3.54 15.85 -10.15
N LYS A 43 -4.66 16.26 -9.54
CA LYS A 43 -5.65 17.10 -10.22
C LYS A 43 -5.06 18.44 -10.62
N ASN A 44 -4.26 19.07 -9.76
CA ASN A 44 -3.56 20.31 -10.08
C ASN A 44 -2.57 20.11 -11.25
N HIS A 45 -1.78 19.01 -11.22
CA HIS A 45 -0.88 18.65 -12.31
C HIS A 45 -1.63 18.51 -13.65
N LEU A 46 -2.77 17.82 -13.66
CA LEU A 46 -3.59 17.64 -14.86
C LEU A 46 -4.24 18.94 -15.33
N ALA A 47 -4.68 19.81 -14.41
CA ALA A 47 -5.31 21.09 -14.73
C ALA A 47 -4.34 22.03 -15.45
N LEU A 48 -3.05 22.00 -15.12
CA LEU A 48 -2.01 22.76 -15.85
C LEU A 48 -1.90 22.35 -17.31
N LYS A 49 -2.23 21.11 -17.66
CA LYS A 49 -2.20 20.57 -19.04
C LYS A 49 -3.48 20.86 -19.82
N THR A 50 -4.60 21.18 -19.13
CA THR A 50 -5.91 21.41 -19.74
C THR A 50 -6.58 22.66 -19.14
N PRO A 51 -6.09 23.86 -19.44
CA PRO A 51 -6.61 25.10 -18.87
C PRO A 51 -8.13 25.23 -19.13
N GLY A 52 -8.88 25.66 -18.09
CA GLY A 52 -10.32 25.89 -18.19
C GLY A 52 -11.20 24.63 -18.04
N LYS A 53 -10.62 23.45 -17.83
CA LYS A 53 -11.39 22.21 -17.58
C LYS A 53 -11.02 21.60 -16.24
N MET A 54 -12.02 21.19 -15.46
CA MET A 54 -11.81 20.38 -14.27
C MET A 54 -11.39 18.97 -14.69
N PRO A 55 -10.17 18.50 -14.38
CA PRO A 55 -9.73 17.15 -14.77
C PRO A 55 -10.45 16.09 -13.95
N TYR A 56 -10.89 15.03 -14.62
CA TYR A 56 -11.35 13.82 -13.94
C TYR A 56 -10.14 13.04 -13.41
N LEU A 57 -10.23 12.56 -12.17
CA LEU A 57 -9.27 11.64 -11.59
C LEU A 57 -10.01 10.62 -10.72
N GLY A 58 -10.06 9.37 -11.17
CA GLY A 58 -10.66 8.25 -10.45
C GLY A 58 -9.64 7.53 -9.57
N ILE A 59 -9.92 7.45 -8.27
CA ILE A 59 -9.11 6.66 -7.32
C ILE A 59 -9.53 5.20 -7.43
N ILE A 60 -8.64 4.32 -7.89
CA ILE A 60 -8.93 2.91 -8.11
C ILE A 60 -8.69 2.07 -6.86
N HIS A 61 -7.60 2.33 -6.17
CA HIS A 61 -7.26 1.73 -4.88
C HIS A 61 -6.47 2.72 -4.03
N ARG A 62 -6.28 2.40 -2.76
CA ARG A 62 -5.63 3.30 -1.80
C ARG A 62 -4.54 2.57 -1.03
N LEU A 63 -3.52 3.33 -0.64
CA LEU A 63 -2.55 2.97 0.38
C LEU A 63 -2.82 3.83 1.62
N ASP A 64 -2.56 3.28 2.79
CA ASP A 64 -2.61 4.04 4.04
C ASP A 64 -1.61 5.21 3.99
N GLN A 65 -1.87 6.27 4.73
CA GLN A 65 -1.02 7.46 4.72
C GLN A 65 0.47 7.15 4.97
N PRO A 66 0.87 6.33 5.96
CA PRO A 66 2.28 6.03 6.20
C PRO A 66 2.91 5.05 5.20
N VAL A 67 2.12 4.39 4.35
CA VAL A 67 2.60 3.40 3.38
C VAL A 67 3.07 4.08 2.10
N GLU A 68 4.26 3.74 1.61
CA GLU A 68 4.75 4.14 0.30
C GLU A 68 4.42 3.11 -0.79
N GLY A 69 4.55 3.48 -2.06
CA GLY A 69 4.48 2.51 -3.16
C GLY A 69 3.59 2.89 -4.33
N VAL A 70 3.41 1.96 -5.24
CA VAL A 70 2.75 2.16 -6.54
C VAL A 70 1.24 2.26 -6.38
N LEU A 71 0.67 3.26 -7.06
CA LEU A 71 -0.76 3.48 -7.23
C LEU A 71 -1.10 3.78 -8.68
N VAL A 72 -2.27 3.30 -9.15
CA VAL A 72 -2.86 3.68 -10.43
C VAL A 72 -4.12 4.52 -10.21
N PHE A 73 -4.25 5.59 -11.00
CA PHE A 73 -5.41 6.46 -11.09
C PHE A 73 -5.97 6.43 -12.51
N ALA A 74 -7.28 6.55 -12.65
CA ALA A 74 -7.92 6.67 -13.95
C ALA A 74 -8.12 8.14 -14.31
N LYS A 75 -7.84 8.52 -15.56
CA LYS A 75 -8.07 9.88 -16.09
C LYS A 75 -9.42 9.99 -16.81
N THR A 76 -10.14 8.88 -16.95
CA THR A 76 -11.49 8.85 -17.54
C THR A 76 -12.42 7.92 -16.76
N PRO A 77 -13.76 8.17 -16.74
CA PRO A 77 -14.72 7.26 -16.12
C PRO A 77 -14.68 5.85 -16.70
N LYS A 78 -14.47 5.72 -18.02
CA LYS A 78 -14.35 4.41 -18.70
C LYS A 78 -13.14 3.61 -18.19
N ALA A 79 -11.98 4.27 -18.06
CA ALA A 79 -10.79 3.65 -17.49
C ALA A 79 -11.00 3.24 -16.05
N ALA A 80 -11.68 4.09 -15.24
CA ALA A 80 -11.99 3.76 -13.85
C ALA A 80 -12.90 2.52 -13.73
N ALA A 81 -13.94 2.41 -14.56
CA ALA A 81 -14.84 1.27 -14.57
C ALA A 81 -14.08 -0.04 -14.91
N GLU A 82 -13.22 -0.01 -15.93
CA GLU A 82 -12.44 -1.17 -16.36
C GLU A 82 -11.41 -1.58 -15.30
N LEU A 83 -10.65 -0.65 -14.72
CA LEU A 83 -9.68 -0.96 -13.66
C LEU A 83 -10.38 -1.52 -12.40
N ASN A 84 -11.55 -0.98 -12.01
CA ASN A 84 -12.33 -1.52 -10.91
C ASN A 84 -12.84 -2.94 -11.21
N ARG A 85 -13.22 -3.24 -12.47
CA ARG A 85 -13.58 -4.59 -12.91
C ARG A 85 -12.41 -5.54 -12.72
N GLN A 86 -11.19 -5.15 -13.10
CA GLN A 86 -9.98 -5.96 -12.93
C GLN A 86 -9.66 -6.22 -11.45
N ILE A 87 -9.83 -5.23 -10.58
CA ILE A 87 -9.66 -5.43 -9.12
C ILE A 87 -10.70 -6.44 -8.60
N THR A 88 -11.95 -6.30 -9.01
CA THR A 88 -13.04 -7.18 -8.56
C THR A 88 -12.86 -8.61 -9.05
N SER A 89 -12.40 -8.79 -10.30
CA SER A 89 -12.09 -10.10 -10.89
C SER A 89 -10.73 -10.68 -10.48
N LYS A 90 -10.00 -10.00 -9.57
CA LYS A 90 -8.68 -10.40 -9.06
C LYS A 90 -7.61 -10.61 -10.14
N THR A 91 -7.70 -9.87 -11.25
CA THR A 91 -6.70 -9.93 -12.32
C THR A 91 -5.59 -8.89 -12.16
N VAL A 92 -5.64 -8.08 -11.09
CA VAL A 92 -4.59 -7.14 -10.71
C VAL A 92 -3.65 -7.80 -9.71
N THR A 93 -2.36 -7.87 -10.03
CA THR A 93 -1.33 -8.33 -9.09
C THR A 93 -0.87 -7.17 -8.23
N LYS A 94 -0.82 -7.39 -6.92
CA LYS A 94 -0.30 -6.44 -5.92
C LYS A 94 0.67 -7.15 -5.01
N GLU A 95 1.96 -6.77 -5.09
CA GLU A 95 2.96 -7.27 -4.19
C GLU A 95 3.46 -6.14 -3.29
N TYR A 96 3.75 -6.52 -2.07
CA TYR A 96 4.27 -5.61 -1.05
C TYR A 96 5.57 -6.15 -0.48
N LEU A 97 6.40 -5.23 -0.03
CA LEU A 97 7.50 -5.52 0.88
C LEU A 97 7.14 -4.97 2.25
N ALA A 98 7.33 -5.79 3.26
CA ALA A 98 7.10 -5.44 4.65
C ALA A 98 8.34 -5.76 5.48
N VAL A 99 8.52 -5.05 6.59
CA VAL A 99 9.61 -5.32 7.53
C VAL A 99 9.05 -5.60 8.91
N THR A 100 9.45 -6.73 9.49
CA THR A 100 9.14 -7.13 10.87
C THR A 100 10.44 -7.40 11.64
N ALA A 101 10.35 -7.45 12.97
CA ALA A 101 11.44 -7.91 13.84
C ALA A 101 11.22 -9.35 14.35
N GLN A 102 10.09 -9.96 14.04
CA GLN A 102 9.72 -11.29 14.52
C GLN A 102 9.85 -12.32 13.38
N LEU A 103 10.64 -13.37 13.62
CA LEU A 103 10.77 -14.47 12.67
C LEU A 103 9.59 -15.44 12.90
N PRO A 104 8.83 -15.79 11.86
CA PRO A 104 7.82 -16.83 11.97
C PRO A 104 8.45 -18.22 12.01
N GLU A 105 7.71 -19.22 12.48
CA GLU A 105 8.13 -20.62 12.44
C GLU A 105 8.37 -21.10 11.01
N GLU A 106 7.51 -20.65 10.09
CA GLU A 106 7.57 -20.99 8.66
C GLU A 106 8.01 -19.80 7.83
N LYS A 107 9.01 -20.02 6.94
CA LYS A 107 9.53 -18.98 6.06
C LYS A 107 8.55 -18.47 5.02
N GLN A 108 7.47 -19.18 4.77
CA GLN A 108 6.38 -18.79 3.88
C GLN A 108 5.06 -19.35 4.39
N GLY A 109 3.96 -18.72 4.01
CA GLY A 109 2.64 -19.20 4.42
C GLY A 109 1.50 -18.39 3.82
N HIS A 110 0.29 -18.92 4.01
CA HIS A 110 -0.96 -18.28 3.65
C HIS A 110 -1.67 -17.81 4.92
N LEU A 111 -2.13 -16.56 4.94
CA LEU A 111 -2.94 -16.01 6.02
C LEU A 111 -4.36 -15.77 5.52
N GLU A 112 -5.32 -16.34 6.24
CA GLU A 112 -6.75 -16.15 5.97
C GLU A 112 -7.46 -15.79 7.27
N ASP A 113 -8.08 -14.61 7.30
CA ASP A 113 -8.80 -14.07 8.45
C ASP A 113 -10.09 -13.39 8.01
N TYR A 114 -10.94 -13.07 8.98
CA TYR A 114 -12.07 -12.17 8.81
C TYR A 114 -11.79 -10.86 9.51
N LEU A 115 -11.81 -9.74 8.75
CA LEU A 115 -11.50 -8.43 9.26
C LEU A 115 -12.75 -7.55 9.35
N LYS A 116 -12.85 -6.79 10.43
CA LYS A 116 -13.86 -5.75 10.64
C LYS A 116 -13.18 -4.42 10.86
N LYS A 117 -13.60 -3.41 10.10
CA LYS A 117 -13.16 -2.01 10.28
C LYS A 117 -13.97 -1.36 11.40
N ASP A 118 -13.28 -0.67 12.31
CA ASP A 118 -13.87 0.30 13.22
C ASP A 118 -13.63 1.71 12.68
N ASN A 119 -14.71 2.39 12.29
CA ASN A 119 -14.62 3.74 11.72
C ASN A 119 -14.29 4.79 12.79
N ARG A 120 -14.63 4.56 14.06
CA ARG A 120 -14.37 5.49 15.17
C ARG A 120 -12.88 5.60 15.48
N THR A 121 -12.19 4.47 15.49
CA THR A 121 -10.73 4.42 15.77
C THR A 121 -9.89 4.40 14.49
N ASN A 122 -10.54 4.35 13.32
CA ASN A 122 -9.89 4.13 12.03
C ASN A 122 -8.89 2.96 12.07
N SER A 123 -9.31 1.84 12.68
CA SER A 123 -8.54 0.60 12.79
C SER A 123 -9.31 -0.58 12.22
N SER A 124 -8.66 -1.72 12.09
CA SER A 124 -9.31 -3.00 11.78
C SER A 124 -8.87 -4.04 12.79
N SER A 125 -9.67 -5.06 12.99
CA SER A 125 -9.36 -6.18 13.88
C SER A 125 -9.75 -7.51 13.21
N VAL A 126 -9.06 -8.58 13.59
CA VAL A 126 -9.50 -9.95 13.28
C VAL A 126 -10.71 -10.26 14.13
N VAL A 127 -11.73 -10.82 13.51
CA VAL A 127 -13.00 -11.17 14.13
C VAL A 127 -13.47 -12.54 13.64
N THR A 128 -14.49 -13.09 14.27
CA THR A 128 -15.08 -14.36 13.78
C THR A 128 -15.87 -14.14 12.48
N PRO A 129 -16.01 -15.17 11.63
CA PRO A 129 -16.80 -15.09 10.39
C PRO A 129 -18.24 -14.62 10.58
N LYS A 130 -18.83 -14.94 11.76
CA LYS A 130 -20.22 -14.59 12.11
C LYS A 130 -20.40 -13.14 12.57
N THR A 131 -19.32 -12.38 12.76
CA THR A 131 -19.40 -10.98 13.22
C THR A 131 -20.03 -10.10 12.13
N PRO A 132 -21.08 -9.32 12.44
CA PRO A 132 -21.69 -8.43 11.46
C PRO A 132 -20.69 -7.45 10.86
N GLY A 133 -20.61 -7.40 9.52
CA GLY A 133 -19.66 -6.56 8.77
C GLY A 133 -18.25 -7.15 8.64
N ALA A 134 -18.01 -8.38 9.11
CA ALA A 134 -16.77 -9.10 8.86
C ALA A 134 -16.57 -9.37 7.36
N LYS A 135 -15.34 -9.20 6.88
CA LYS A 135 -14.96 -9.44 5.48
C LYS A 135 -13.75 -10.35 5.43
N LYS A 136 -13.86 -11.41 4.62
CA LYS A 136 -12.73 -12.33 4.36
C LYS A 136 -11.54 -11.55 3.80
N ALA A 137 -10.35 -11.86 4.30
CA ALA A 137 -9.07 -11.28 3.93
C ALA A 137 -8.04 -12.40 3.80
N SER A 138 -7.30 -12.43 2.68
CA SER A 138 -6.26 -13.43 2.45
C SER A 138 -5.05 -12.81 1.77
N LEU A 139 -3.87 -13.33 2.12
CA LEU A 139 -2.57 -12.98 1.57
C LEU A 139 -1.61 -14.16 1.69
N ASP A 140 -0.62 -14.20 0.82
CA ASP A 140 0.56 -15.06 0.95
C ASP A 140 1.75 -14.23 1.40
N TYR A 141 2.63 -14.83 2.22
CA TYR A 141 3.88 -14.19 2.62
C TYR A 141 5.07 -15.12 2.43
N SER A 142 6.25 -14.55 2.21
CA SER A 142 7.53 -15.26 2.18
C SER A 142 8.64 -14.38 2.72
N ILE A 143 9.50 -14.95 3.58
CA ILE A 143 10.71 -14.29 4.08
C ILE A 143 11.72 -14.20 2.94
N GLN A 144 12.26 -12.99 2.74
CA GLN A 144 13.24 -12.73 1.68
C GLN A 144 14.66 -12.62 2.24
N GLU A 145 14.82 -11.87 3.33
CA GLU A 145 16.13 -11.56 3.87
C GLU A 145 16.03 -11.25 5.38
N GLU A 146 17.09 -11.57 6.12
CA GLU A 146 17.26 -11.20 7.53
C GLU A 146 18.57 -10.42 7.68
N ILE A 147 18.53 -9.28 8.36
CA ILE A 147 19.72 -8.48 8.69
C ILE A 147 19.77 -8.17 10.19
N LYS A 148 20.97 -7.97 10.72
CA LYS A 148 21.15 -7.51 12.10
C LYS A 148 20.78 -6.04 12.23
N ASP A 149 20.06 -5.68 13.29
CA ASP A 149 19.75 -4.28 13.63
C ASP A 149 19.44 -4.16 15.12
N GLU A 150 20.34 -3.56 15.87
CA GLU A 150 20.23 -3.38 17.33
C GLU A 150 19.13 -2.41 17.76
N ARG A 151 18.55 -1.64 16.83
CA ARG A 151 17.42 -0.76 17.10
C ARG A 151 16.13 -1.51 17.42
N THR A 152 16.07 -2.79 17.06
CA THR A 152 14.89 -3.64 17.30
C THR A 152 15.07 -4.50 18.56
N ALA A 153 13.97 -4.84 19.22
CA ALA A 153 14.01 -5.67 20.42
C ALA A 153 14.61 -7.06 20.24
N THR A 154 14.60 -7.58 19.01
CA THR A 154 15.14 -8.89 18.66
C THR A 154 16.56 -8.83 18.07
N GLY A 155 17.12 -7.63 17.90
CA GLY A 155 18.42 -7.43 17.24
C GLY A 155 18.39 -7.68 15.74
N LYS A 156 17.21 -7.73 15.11
CA LYS A 156 17.05 -8.14 13.71
C LYS A 156 15.96 -7.34 12.99
N ARG A 157 16.14 -7.18 11.67
CA ARG A 157 15.06 -6.83 10.74
C ARG A 157 14.90 -7.92 9.69
N ILE A 158 13.68 -8.24 9.38
CA ILE A 158 13.30 -9.33 8.47
C ILE A 158 12.45 -8.74 7.36
N LEU A 159 12.92 -8.90 6.12
CA LEU A 159 12.21 -8.48 4.92
C LEU A 159 11.24 -9.59 4.50
N VAL A 160 10.00 -9.21 4.32
CA VAL A 160 8.90 -10.12 3.96
C VAL A 160 8.27 -9.65 2.67
N LYS A 161 8.19 -10.51 1.67
CA LYS A 161 7.37 -10.30 0.47
C LYS A 161 5.95 -10.76 0.76
N ILE A 162 4.97 -9.99 0.32
CA ILE A 162 3.55 -10.25 0.52
C ILE A 162 2.81 -10.13 -0.81
N ILE A 163 1.99 -11.12 -1.13
CA ILE A 163 1.09 -11.12 -2.28
C ILE A 163 -0.35 -11.02 -1.75
N LEU A 164 -1.08 -9.98 -2.16
CA LEU A 164 -2.45 -9.74 -1.71
C LEU A 164 -3.49 -10.36 -2.63
N ASP A 165 -4.33 -11.26 -2.11
CA ASP A 165 -5.55 -11.72 -2.79
C ASP A 165 -6.72 -10.76 -2.61
N THR A 166 -6.76 -10.08 -1.46
CA THR A 166 -7.82 -9.13 -1.11
C THR A 166 -7.21 -7.80 -0.66
N GLY A 167 -7.98 -6.71 -0.67
CA GLY A 167 -7.52 -5.38 -0.29
C GLY A 167 -8.41 -4.77 0.80
N ARG A 168 -8.41 -5.32 2.02
CA ARG A 168 -9.18 -4.78 3.15
C ARG A 168 -8.41 -3.64 3.83
N HIS A 169 -9.14 -2.81 4.55
CA HIS A 169 -8.55 -1.71 5.32
C HIS A 169 -7.51 -2.23 6.31
N HIS A 170 -6.28 -1.72 6.27
CA HIS A 170 -5.12 -2.11 7.07
C HIS A 170 -4.78 -3.62 7.02
N GLN A 171 -5.16 -4.33 5.96
CA GLN A 171 -5.14 -5.79 5.91
C GLN A 171 -3.79 -6.39 6.31
N ILE A 172 -2.71 -6.03 5.60
CA ILE A 172 -1.36 -6.56 5.88
C ILE A 172 -0.97 -6.29 7.33
N ARG A 173 -1.17 -5.07 7.79
CA ARG A 173 -0.81 -4.63 9.15
C ARG A 173 -1.49 -5.47 10.22
N VAL A 174 -2.81 -5.72 10.05
CA VAL A 174 -3.62 -6.50 11.01
C VAL A 174 -3.28 -7.98 10.97
N GLN A 175 -3.21 -8.58 9.77
CA GLN A 175 -2.95 -10.01 9.64
C GLN A 175 -1.55 -10.39 10.08
N MET A 176 -0.53 -9.58 9.72
CA MET A 176 0.84 -9.79 10.18
C MET A 176 0.95 -9.65 11.70
N ALA A 177 0.30 -8.66 12.30
CA ALA A 177 0.27 -8.52 13.77
C ALA A 177 -0.45 -9.71 14.44
N HIS A 178 -1.58 -10.17 13.89
CA HIS A 178 -2.33 -11.32 14.40
C HIS A 178 -1.50 -12.62 14.34
N LYS A 179 -0.70 -12.79 13.30
CA LYS A 179 0.24 -13.93 13.15
C LYS A 179 1.47 -13.85 14.09
N GLY A 180 1.61 -12.79 14.86
CA GLY A 180 2.80 -12.59 15.72
C GLY A 180 4.01 -11.98 15.00
N MET A 181 3.82 -11.43 13.81
CA MET A 181 4.83 -10.74 13.00
C MET A 181 4.46 -9.27 12.78
N PRO A 182 4.19 -8.45 13.83
CA PRO A 182 3.81 -7.06 13.64
C PRO A 182 4.89 -6.28 12.89
N LEU A 183 4.47 -5.35 12.03
CA LEU A 183 5.40 -4.58 11.23
C LEU A 183 6.16 -3.57 12.09
N LEU A 184 7.43 -3.36 11.79
CA LEU A 184 8.23 -2.31 12.40
C LEU A 184 7.67 -0.93 12.02
N GLY A 185 7.69 -0.01 12.98
CA GLY A 185 7.14 1.33 12.83
C GLY A 185 5.61 1.43 12.82
N ASP A 186 4.90 0.31 13.00
CA ASP A 186 3.43 0.31 13.04
C ASP A 186 2.90 0.72 14.43
N ARG A 187 2.75 2.01 14.66
CA ARG A 187 2.27 2.55 15.95
C ARG A 187 0.83 2.13 16.30
N LYS A 188 0.09 1.53 15.38
CA LYS A 188 -1.30 1.10 15.61
C LYS A 188 -1.42 -0.38 15.97
N TYR A 189 -0.60 -1.24 15.38
CA TYR A 189 -0.69 -2.69 15.52
C TYR A 189 0.58 -3.33 16.12
N ASN A 190 1.60 -2.53 16.42
CA ASN A 190 2.83 -2.94 17.08
C ASN A 190 3.15 -2.01 18.26
N ALA A 191 2.37 -2.12 19.34
CA ALA A 191 2.52 -1.28 20.52
C ALA A 191 3.83 -1.53 21.29
N THR A 192 4.48 -2.67 21.06
CA THR A 192 5.74 -3.06 21.71
C THR A 192 6.98 -2.59 20.97
N ASP A 193 6.82 -2.08 19.74
CA ASP A 193 7.93 -1.54 18.97
C ASP A 193 8.45 -0.24 19.59
N LYS A 194 9.70 -0.29 20.05
CA LYS A 194 10.44 0.85 20.60
C LYS A 194 11.43 1.46 19.63
N SER A 195 11.54 0.90 18.40
CA SER A 195 12.38 1.48 17.37
C SER A 195 11.81 2.83 16.92
N ASP A 196 12.66 3.76 16.54
CA ASP A 196 12.26 5.04 15.96
C ASP A 196 12.02 4.92 14.43
N LEU A 197 11.96 3.70 13.93
CA LEU A 197 11.77 3.42 12.51
C LEU A 197 10.36 3.81 12.05
N PRO A 198 10.21 4.37 10.83
CA PRO A 198 8.91 4.54 10.19
C PRO A 198 8.29 3.19 9.81
N LEU A 199 7.01 3.18 9.46
CA LEU A 199 6.31 1.96 9.05
C LEU A 199 7.03 1.27 7.89
N GLY A 200 7.46 0.04 8.10
CA GLY A 200 8.09 -0.82 7.10
C GLY A 200 7.04 -1.51 6.23
N LEU A 201 6.40 -0.77 5.31
CA LEU A 201 5.43 -1.32 4.35
C LEU A 201 5.45 -0.51 3.05
N CYS A 202 5.68 -1.21 1.93
CA CYS A 202 5.73 -0.63 0.59
C CYS A 202 4.95 -1.49 -0.41
N SER A 203 4.04 -0.88 -1.19
CA SER A 203 3.45 -1.49 -2.39
C SER A 203 4.50 -1.46 -3.51
N CYS A 204 5.34 -2.48 -3.58
CA CYS A 204 6.52 -2.49 -4.45
C CYS A 204 6.23 -2.90 -5.90
N HIS A 205 5.12 -3.60 -6.15
CA HIS A 205 4.77 -4.10 -7.47
C HIS A 205 3.26 -4.04 -7.73
N LEU A 206 2.90 -3.51 -8.89
CA LEU A 206 1.53 -3.45 -9.39
C LEU A 206 1.51 -3.87 -10.85
N ALA A 207 0.71 -4.90 -11.19
CA ALA A 207 0.49 -5.32 -12.58
C ALA A 207 -1.01 -5.43 -12.88
N PHE A 208 -1.41 -4.91 -14.04
CA PHE A 208 -2.79 -4.86 -14.52
C PHE A 208 -2.82 -4.79 -16.07
N HIS A 209 -4.00 -4.89 -16.66
CA HIS A 209 -4.16 -4.66 -18.09
C HIS A 209 -4.60 -3.22 -18.35
N HIS A 210 -3.97 -2.56 -19.32
CA HIS A 210 -4.32 -1.19 -19.70
C HIS A 210 -5.79 -1.09 -20.09
N PRO A 211 -6.57 -0.16 -19.47
CA PRO A 211 -8.04 -0.16 -19.58
C PRO A 211 -8.59 0.12 -21.00
N ALA A 212 -7.79 0.72 -21.88
CA ALA A 212 -8.23 1.03 -23.24
C ALA A 212 -7.78 0.01 -24.30
N ASN A 213 -6.60 -0.61 -24.14
CA ASN A 213 -6.02 -1.47 -25.19
C ASN A 213 -5.69 -2.90 -24.72
N GLY A 214 -5.91 -3.23 -23.42
CA GLY A 214 -5.67 -4.56 -22.87
C GLY A 214 -4.20 -4.96 -22.73
N LYS A 215 -3.23 -4.08 -23.05
CA LYS A 215 -1.80 -4.40 -22.91
C LYS A 215 -1.45 -4.61 -21.45
N LYS A 216 -0.67 -5.64 -21.13
CA LYS A 216 -0.14 -5.86 -19.78
C LYS A 216 0.78 -4.69 -19.39
N MET A 217 0.49 -4.07 -18.26
CA MET A 217 1.27 -3.01 -17.64
C MET A 217 1.85 -3.54 -16.31
N GLU A 218 3.11 -3.24 -16.05
CA GLU A 218 3.80 -3.70 -14.85
C GLU A 218 4.71 -2.59 -14.33
N PHE A 219 4.59 -2.27 -13.05
CA PHE A 219 5.35 -1.21 -12.39
C PHE A 219 5.96 -1.75 -11.11
N LYS A 220 7.27 -1.55 -10.97
CA LYS A 220 8.03 -1.93 -9.77
C LYS A 220 8.73 -0.71 -9.21
N VAL A 221 8.80 -0.62 -7.89
CA VAL A 221 9.54 0.42 -7.17
C VAL A 221 10.34 -0.20 -6.03
N THR A 222 11.53 0.32 -5.81
CA THR A 222 12.31 0.03 -4.61
C THR A 222 11.82 0.91 -3.47
N PRO A 223 11.57 0.36 -2.27
CA PRO A 223 11.24 1.16 -1.09
C PRO A 223 12.31 2.19 -0.78
N LYS A 224 11.89 3.39 -0.37
CA LYS A 224 12.80 4.50 0.01
C LYS A 224 12.86 4.72 1.52
N GLY A 225 11.93 4.12 2.27
CA GLY A 225 11.82 4.28 3.72
C GLY A 225 13.06 3.77 4.47
N GLU A 226 13.39 4.46 5.58
CA GLU A 226 14.53 4.10 6.44
C GLU A 226 14.51 2.65 6.90
N THR A 227 13.31 2.11 7.16
CA THR A 227 13.10 0.74 7.63
C THR A 227 13.56 -0.31 6.60
N PHE A 228 13.71 0.05 5.34
CA PHE A 228 14.16 -0.84 4.28
C PHE A 228 15.66 -0.77 3.98
N LYS A 229 16.40 0.19 4.55
CA LYS A 229 17.83 0.33 4.29
C LYS A 229 18.64 -0.87 4.79
N GLY A 230 19.62 -1.30 4.00
CA GLY A 230 20.55 -2.38 4.33
C GLY A 230 20.14 -3.75 3.85
N PHE A 231 18.93 -3.96 3.35
CA PHE A 231 18.58 -5.18 2.63
C PHE A 231 19.19 -5.19 1.23
N LEU A 232 19.70 -6.34 0.78
CA LEU A 232 20.36 -6.50 -0.52
C LEU A 232 19.41 -6.97 -1.63
N THR A 233 18.28 -7.57 -1.26
CA THR A 233 17.30 -8.16 -2.18
C THR A 233 16.22 -7.18 -2.65
N LEU A 234 16.42 -5.89 -2.42
CA LEU A 234 15.49 -4.81 -2.81
C LEU A 234 15.65 -4.35 -4.26
#